data_9fcca70133047a5bd7a351a062c67396
#
_entry.id   9fcca70133047a5bd7a351a062c67396
#
_cell.length_a   1.000
_cell.length_b   1.000
_cell.length_c   1.000
_cell.angle_alpha   90.00
_cell.angle_beta   90.00
_cell.angle_gamma   90.00
#
_symmetry.space_group_name_H-M   'P 1'
#
loop_
_entity.id
_entity.type
_entity.pdbx_description
1 polymer ?
#
loop_
_entity_poly.entity_id
_entity_poly.type
_entity_poly.pdbx_seq_one_letter_code
_entity_poly.pdbx_strand_id
1 'polypeptide(L)'
;MVWFSEVEHLRGFAALAVIAVHVSMNYTVIPVVNLLALLDVFVYIAAHFAVPVFIVISGWVLAARYAGEYSIREFYRRRAKTILIPYLFFSALYLMVTVEGAFGFAGVPSPERVAEALLLGTAAYHLWFFVLIIQLYLLFPLIVRGYDFFDRGGAALYLLLSLLFLQVLWNAGAHLLGAFAGTEWYTVLIRLFVSHLFYFVLGIHVARHTGGFRSALRSLSPAGMIAAAGGGALLLGGIWMAAVLHYGSIGGSSLAVFCVYRLLEPLYYVPVVAVLVLAAWRLEEGGGRSAGALRSFGEHSYGVYLVHPLVIAAGAAAWASLTGLSWADWLTYPVIFAAAAVVSYVVVRGLSGVPYAGYLIGGSRVRMGP
;
A
#
# COMPACT_ATOMS: atom_id res chain seq x y z
N MET A 1 -14.47 20.44 -8.80
CA MET A 1 -13.81 19.20 -8.31
C MET A 1 -12.38 19.59 -7.99
N VAL A 2 -12.00 19.59 -6.72
CA VAL A 2 -10.60 19.88 -6.35
C VAL A 2 -9.77 18.70 -6.84
N TRP A 3 -8.93 18.94 -7.84
CA TRP A 3 -7.98 17.98 -8.38
C TRP A 3 -6.62 18.28 -7.77
N PHE A 4 -6.07 17.34 -7.06
CA PHE A 4 -4.72 17.44 -6.52
C PHE A 4 -3.79 16.62 -7.42
N SER A 5 -3.14 17.30 -8.37
CA SER A 5 -2.24 16.63 -9.31
C SER A 5 -1.04 16.00 -8.60
N GLU A 6 -0.59 16.58 -7.48
CA GLU A 6 0.45 16.02 -6.62
C GLU A 6 0.07 14.65 -6.02
N VAL A 7 -1.22 14.40 -5.79
CA VAL A 7 -1.70 13.10 -5.30
C VAL A 7 -1.44 11.99 -6.31
N GLU A 8 -1.49 12.28 -7.60
CA GLU A 8 -1.22 11.28 -8.63
C GLU A 8 0.26 10.89 -8.67
N HIS A 9 1.18 11.82 -8.41
CA HIS A 9 2.59 11.49 -8.24
C HIS A 9 2.82 10.59 -7.02
N LEU A 10 2.17 10.91 -5.88
CA LEU A 10 2.25 10.07 -4.68
C LEU A 10 1.71 8.65 -4.93
N ARG A 11 0.59 8.53 -5.64
CA ARG A 11 0.04 7.23 -6.06
C ARG A 11 1.00 6.46 -6.97
N GLY A 12 1.68 7.16 -7.87
CA GLY A 12 2.69 6.58 -8.75
C GLY A 12 3.85 5.98 -7.97
N PHE A 13 4.44 6.73 -7.03
CA PHE A 13 5.48 6.22 -6.14
C PHE A 13 5.02 5.01 -5.31
N ALA A 14 3.84 5.12 -4.69
CA ALA A 14 3.30 4.05 -3.86
C ALA A 14 3.00 2.78 -4.67
N ALA A 15 2.48 2.90 -5.90
CA ALA A 15 2.21 1.75 -6.75
C ALA A 15 3.48 1.05 -7.22
N LEU A 16 4.53 1.80 -7.57
CA LEU A 16 5.85 1.22 -7.87
C LEU A 16 6.43 0.49 -6.63
N ALA A 17 6.29 1.10 -5.45
CA ALA A 17 6.74 0.45 -4.22
C ALA A 17 5.95 -0.83 -3.90
N VAL A 18 4.62 -0.87 -4.14
CA VAL A 18 3.83 -2.11 -4.00
C VAL A 18 4.34 -3.21 -4.94
N ILE A 19 4.61 -2.89 -6.21
CA ILE A 19 5.18 -3.87 -7.15
C ILE A 19 6.54 -4.35 -6.62
N ALA A 20 7.40 -3.44 -6.13
CA ALA A 20 8.69 -3.80 -5.55
C ALA A 20 8.55 -4.77 -4.37
N VAL A 21 7.64 -4.50 -3.41
CA VAL A 21 7.33 -5.40 -2.30
C VAL A 21 6.96 -6.79 -2.80
N HIS A 22 6.05 -6.88 -3.78
CA HIS A 22 5.52 -8.17 -4.21
C HIS A 22 6.48 -8.96 -5.10
N VAL A 23 7.36 -8.30 -5.85
CA VAL A 23 8.46 -8.96 -6.55
C VAL A 23 9.50 -9.46 -5.54
N SER A 24 9.86 -8.64 -4.53
CA SER A 24 10.81 -9.02 -3.49
C SER A 24 10.30 -10.15 -2.58
N MET A 25 8.98 -10.36 -2.44
CA MET A 25 8.44 -11.48 -1.66
C MET A 25 8.98 -12.84 -2.10
N ASN A 26 9.43 -12.96 -3.36
CA ASN A 26 9.99 -14.20 -3.89
C ASN A 26 11.41 -14.53 -3.36
N TYR A 27 12.02 -13.66 -2.56
CA TYR A 27 13.27 -13.98 -1.85
C TYR A 27 13.14 -15.25 -1.00
N THR A 28 11.93 -15.58 -0.54
CA THR A 28 11.65 -16.79 0.26
C THR A 28 11.92 -18.10 -0.47
N VAL A 29 11.93 -18.07 -1.81
CA VAL A 29 12.26 -19.25 -2.63
C VAL A 29 13.75 -19.35 -2.99
N ILE A 30 14.57 -18.38 -2.58
CA ILE A 30 16.02 -18.45 -2.75
C ILE A 30 16.57 -19.42 -1.69
N PRO A 31 17.21 -20.54 -2.12
CA PRO A 31 17.49 -21.66 -1.21
C PRO A 31 18.61 -21.39 -0.20
N VAL A 32 19.39 -20.35 -0.45
CA VAL A 32 20.57 -20.01 0.38
C VAL A 32 20.58 -18.53 0.70
N VAL A 33 20.89 -18.19 1.94
CA VAL A 33 21.11 -16.79 2.36
C VAL A 33 22.39 -16.27 1.72
N ASN A 34 22.25 -15.45 0.69
CA ASN A 34 23.32 -14.81 -0.05
C ASN A 34 23.06 -13.31 -0.21
N LEU A 35 23.95 -12.57 -0.87
CA LEU A 35 23.79 -11.14 -1.07
C LEU A 35 22.52 -10.78 -1.85
N LEU A 36 22.10 -11.59 -2.83
CA LEU A 36 20.86 -11.36 -3.58
C LEU A 36 19.64 -11.45 -2.66
N ALA A 37 19.52 -12.53 -1.86
CA ALA A 37 18.44 -12.69 -0.90
C ALA A 37 18.39 -11.55 0.12
N LEU A 38 19.55 -11.08 0.59
CA LEU A 38 19.63 -9.96 1.51
C LEU A 38 19.19 -8.63 0.86
N LEU A 39 19.55 -8.40 -0.40
CA LEU A 39 19.10 -7.21 -1.15
C LEU A 39 17.58 -7.24 -1.38
N ASP A 40 17.03 -8.40 -1.72
CA ASP A 40 15.58 -8.56 -1.89
C ASP A 40 14.84 -8.32 -0.57
N VAL A 41 15.35 -8.85 0.54
CA VAL A 41 14.83 -8.57 1.89
C VAL A 41 14.90 -7.07 2.20
N PHE A 42 16.01 -6.41 1.87
CA PHE A 42 16.15 -4.97 2.09
C PHE A 42 15.13 -4.19 1.26
N VAL A 43 14.97 -4.50 -0.04
CA VAL A 43 13.97 -3.84 -0.91
C VAL A 43 12.56 -4.10 -0.40
N TYR A 44 12.27 -5.33 0.03
CA TYR A 44 11.00 -5.70 0.65
C TYR A 44 10.66 -4.76 1.83
N ILE A 45 11.58 -4.60 2.78
CA ILE A 45 11.39 -3.73 3.94
C ILE A 45 11.33 -2.26 3.53
N ALA A 46 12.24 -1.81 2.67
CA ALA A 46 12.32 -0.42 2.23
C ALA A 46 11.10 0.03 1.40
N ALA A 47 10.41 -0.88 0.71
CA ALA A 47 9.23 -0.53 -0.09
C ALA A 47 7.91 -0.62 0.71
N HIS A 48 7.90 -1.10 1.96
CA HIS A 48 6.69 -1.25 2.78
C HIS A 48 5.97 0.07 3.13
N PHE A 49 6.62 1.22 2.96
CA PHE A 49 5.97 2.52 3.09
C PHE A 49 4.76 2.71 2.13
N ALA A 50 4.64 1.89 1.11
CA ALA A 50 3.59 2.00 0.10
C ALA A 50 2.19 2.00 0.71
N VAL A 51 1.92 1.12 1.68
CA VAL A 51 0.62 1.01 2.35
C VAL A 51 0.31 2.26 3.17
N PRO A 52 1.18 2.74 4.09
CA PRO A 52 1.00 4.02 4.76
C PRO A 52 0.73 5.18 3.82
N VAL A 53 1.46 5.30 2.71
CA VAL A 53 1.26 6.39 1.72
C VAL A 53 -0.13 6.30 1.08
N PHE A 54 -0.60 5.12 0.63
CA PHE A 54 -1.95 4.97 0.09
C PHE A 54 -3.03 5.33 1.11
N ILE A 55 -2.82 5.04 2.39
CA ILE A 55 -3.78 5.35 3.46
C ILE A 55 -3.80 6.86 3.74
N VAL A 56 -2.63 7.52 3.79
CA VAL A 56 -2.55 9.00 3.89
C VAL A 56 -3.29 9.66 2.71
N ILE A 57 -3.02 9.21 1.48
CA ILE A 57 -3.72 9.70 0.28
C ILE A 57 -5.24 9.50 0.40
N SER A 58 -5.68 8.36 0.90
CA SER A 58 -7.10 8.06 1.07
C SER A 58 -7.77 9.02 2.06
N GLY A 59 -7.18 9.26 3.22
CA GLY A 59 -7.64 10.23 4.19
C GLY A 59 -7.67 11.66 3.63
N TRP A 60 -6.57 12.06 2.95
CA TRP A 60 -6.44 13.37 2.32
C TRP A 60 -7.53 13.63 1.28
N VAL A 61 -7.64 12.76 0.28
CA VAL A 61 -8.59 12.92 -0.83
C VAL A 61 -10.04 12.89 -0.35
N LEU A 62 -10.37 12.02 0.61
CA LEU A 62 -11.72 11.97 1.18
C LEU A 62 -12.05 13.24 1.96
N ALA A 63 -11.19 13.67 2.86
CA ALA A 63 -11.42 14.87 3.67
C ALA A 63 -11.50 16.14 2.82
N ALA A 64 -10.69 16.25 1.78
CA ALA A 64 -10.75 17.37 0.84
C ALA A 64 -12.02 17.36 -0.03
N ARG A 65 -12.44 16.16 -0.51
CA ARG A 65 -13.63 16.03 -1.35
C ARG A 65 -14.93 16.25 -0.58
N TYR A 66 -14.97 15.86 0.69
CA TYR A 66 -16.14 15.91 1.56
C TYR A 66 -15.97 16.95 2.69
N ALA A 67 -15.33 18.09 2.38
CA ALA A 67 -15.08 19.18 3.32
C ALA A 67 -16.34 19.93 3.76
N GLY A 68 -17.38 19.96 2.92
CA GLY A 68 -18.68 20.59 3.20
C GLY A 68 -19.77 19.58 3.52
N GLU A 69 -21.02 20.03 3.40
CA GLU A 69 -22.17 19.14 3.52
C GLU A 69 -22.22 18.12 2.41
N TYR A 70 -22.47 16.88 2.72
CA TYR A 70 -22.62 15.80 1.76
C TYR A 70 -23.62 14.75 2.27
N SER A 71 -24.29 14.08 1.31
CA SER A 71 -25.18 12.96 1.63
C SER A 71 -24.37 11.72 1.99
N ILE A 72 -24.54 11.23 3.22
CA ILE A 72 -23.93 9.97 3.70
C ILE A 72 -24.36 8.78 2.83
N ARG A 73 -25.61 8.73 2.41
CA ARG A 73 -26.12 7.68 1.51
C ARG A 73 -25.40 7.70 0.16
N GLU A 74 -25.18 8.88 -0.42
CA GLU A 74 -24.49 9.02 -1.68
C GLU A 74 -22.99 8.70 -1.53
N PHE A 75 -22.39 9.08 -0.43
CA PHE A 75 -21.02 8.70 -0.08
C PHE A 75 -20.85 7.18 -0.10
N TYR A 76 -21.66 6.43 0.65
CA TYR A 76 -21.54 4.98 0.71
C TYR A 76 -21.88 4.31 -0.63
N ARG A 77 -22.89 4.81 -1.36
CA ARG A 77 -23.21 4.30 -2.70
C ARG A 77 -22.01 4.42 -3.66
N ARG A 78 -21.32 5.56 -3.61
CA ARG A 78 -20.12 5.78 -4.45
C ARG A 78 -18.97 4.88 -4.01
N ARG A 79 -18.74 4.73 -2.70
CA ARG A 79 -17.67 3.84 -2.19
C ARG A 79 -17.95 2.38 -2.52
N ALA A 80 -19.17 1.92 -2.35
CA ALA A 80 -19.54 0.56 -2.76
C ALA A 80 -19.22 0.29 -4.23
N LYS A 81 -19.60 1.21 -5.13
CA LYS A 81 -19.31 1.05 -6.56
C LYS A 81 -17.82 1.06 -6.89
N THR A 82 -17.03 1.89 -6.21
CA THR A 82 -15.61 2.09 -6.56
C THR A 82 -14.65 1.18 -5.82
N ILE A 83 -15.07 0.53 -4.74
CA ILE A 83 -14.22 -0.31 -3.90
C ILE A 83 -14.79 -1.74 -3.79
N LEU A 84 -16.08 -1.88 -3.41
CA LEU A 84 -16.64 -3.20 -3.14
C LEU A 84 -16.82 -4.03 -4.44
N ILE A 85 -17.27 -3.41 -5.53
CA ILE A 85 -17.43 -4.14 -6.81
C ILE A 85 -16.08 -4.65 -7.34
N PRO A 86 -15.00 -3.84 -7.46
CA PRO A 86 -13.69 -4.34 -7.82
C PRO A 86 -13.17 -5.42 -6.86
N TYR A 87 -13.34 -5.21 -5.56
CA TYR A 87 -12.91 -6.18 -4.57
C TYR A 87 -13.55 -7.56 -4.75
N LEU A 88 -14.87 -7.61 -4.93
CA LEU A 88 -15.61 -8.85 -5.15
C LEU A 88 -15.20 -9.52 -6.47
N PHE A 89 -15.08 -8.74 -7.54
CA PHE A 89 -14.68 -9.25 -8.84
C PHE A 89 -13.27 -9.85 -8.82
N PHE A 90 -12.29 -9.12 -8.31
CA PHE A 90 -10.91 -9.61 -8.26
C PHE A 90 -10.74 -10.73 -7.22
N SER A 91 -11.48 -10.73 -6.12
CA SER A 91 -11.49 -11.87 -5.19
C SER A 91 -11.99 -13.13 -5.87
N ALA A 92 -13.09 -13.06 -6.63
CA ALA A 92 -13.58 -14.20 -7.40
C ALA A 92 -12.56 -14.65 -8.47
N LEU A 93 -11.96 -13.72 -9.19
CA LEU A 93 -10.93 -14.02 -10.19
C LEU A 93 -9.73 -14.75 -9.55
N TYR A 94 -9.18 -14.20 -8.46
CA TYR A 94 -8.01 -14.78 -7.79
C TYR A 94 -8.30 -16.11 -7.10
N LEU A 95 -9.52 -16.35 -6.64
CA LEU A 95 -9.92 -17.65 -6.10
C LEU A 95 -9.97 -18.75 -7.17
N MET A 96 -10.22 -18.37 -8.43
CA MET A 96 -10.26 -19.31 -9.56
C MET A 96 -8.90 -19.50 -10.24
N VAL A 97 -7.93 -18.61 -9.98
CA VAL A 97 -6.62 -18.64 -10.64
C VAL A 97 -5.53 -18.85 -9.60
N THR A 98 -4.69 -19.87 -9.79
CA THR A 98 -3.50 -20.05 -8.97
C THR A 98 -2.44 -19.06 -9.39
N VAL A 99 -1.96 -18.21 -8.46
CA VAL A 99 -0.90 -17.22 -8.70
C VAL A 99 0.37 -17.57 -7.93
N GLU A 100 0.26 -18.43 -6.93
CA GLU A 100 1.38 -18.92 -6.12
C GLU A 100 1.93 -20.22 -6.70
N GLY A 101 3.19 -20.19 -7.11
CA GLY A 101 3.92 -21.36 -7.62
C GLY A 101 3.68 -21.70 -9.09
N ALA A 102 2.45 -21.65 -9.60
CA ALA A 102 2.13 -21.85 -11.01
C ALA A 102 0.89 -21.07 -11.42
N PHE A 103 0.95 -20.39 -12.57
CA PHE A 103 -0.20 -19.73 -13.14
C PHE A 103 -1.15 -20.75 -13.79
N GLY A 104 -2.37 -20.90 -13.27
CA GLY A 104 -3.30 -21.89 -13.78
C GLY A 104 -4.70 -21.78 -13.13
N PHE A 105 -5.60 -22.68 -13.52
CA PHE A 105 -6.94 -22.75 -12.93
C PHE A 105 -6.91 -23.54 -11.63
N ALA A 106 -7.29 -22.90 -10.51
CA ALA A 106 -7.28 -23.50 -9.18
C ALA A 106 -8.50 -24.40 -8.87
N GLY A 107 -9.52 -24.37 -9.73
CA GLY A 107 -10.79 -25.05 -9.50
C GLY A 107 -11.85 -24.14 -8.87
N VAL A 108 -13.00 -24.72 -8.52
CA VAL A 108 -14.10 -23.99 -7.86
C VAL A 108 -13.88 -24.05 -6.35
N PRO A 109 -13.74 -22.91 -5.66
CA PRO A 109 -13.51 -22.87 -4.22
C PRO A 109 -14.77 -23.28 -3.44
N SER A 110 -14.59 -23.85 -2.23
CA SER A 110 -15.71 -24.13 -1.33
C SER A 110 -16.35 -22.83 -0.82
N PRO A 111 -17.64 -22.85 -0.43
CA PRO A 111 -18.31 -21.66 0.14
C PRO A 111 -17.60 -21.09 1.37
N GLU A 112 -17.03 -21.95 2.23
CA GLU A 112 -16.26 -21.54 3.42
C GLU A 112 -15.00 -20.79 3.02
N ARG A 113 -14.27 -21.29 2.00
CA ARG A 113 -13.08 -20.62 1.46
C ARG A 113 -13.41 -19.27 0.84
N VAL A 114 -14.57 -19.16 0.16
CA VAL A 114 -15.05 -17.88 -0.39
C VAL A 114 -15.36 -16.91 0.74
N ALA A 115 -16.08 -17.34 1.77
CA ALA A 115 -16.44 -16.50 2.91
C ALA A 115 -15.19 -16.00 3.65
N GLU A 116 -14.24 -16.89 3.96
CA GLU A 116 -12.97 -16.53 4.57
C GLU A 116 -12.20 -15.51 3.71
N ALA A 117 -12.08 -15.78 2.41
CA ALA A 117 -11.36 -14.93 1.48
C ALA A 117 -11.96 -13.52 1.40
N LEU A 118 -13.29 -13.39 1.41
CA LEU A 118 -13.98 -12.10 1.37
C LEU A 118 -13.92 -11.37 2.72
N LEU A 119 -13.95 -12.07 3.85
CA LEU A 119 -13.88 -11.43 5.16
C LEU A 119 -12.47 -10.97 5.51
N LEU A 120 -11.46 -11.79 5.15
CA LEU A 120 -10.07 -11.54 5.51
C LEU A 120 -9.21 -11.02 4.36
N GLY A 121 -9.72 -10.94 3.13
CA GLY A 121 -8.94 -10.51 1.97
C GLY A 121 -7.86 -11.52 1.58
N THR A 122 -8.11 -12.83 1.75
CA THR A 122 -7.14 -13.89 1.50
C THR A 122 -7.28 -14.57 0.14
N ALA A 123 -8.11 -14.01 -0.76
CA ALA A 123 -8.19 -14.50 -2.14
C ALA A 123 -6.87 -14.30 -2.92
N ALA A 124 -6.11 -13.28 -2.58
CA ALA A 124 -4.73 -13.07 -3.03
C ALA A 124 -3.98 -12.23 -1.98
N TYR A 125 -2.65 -12.35 -1.95
CA TYR A 125 -1.78 -11.79 -0.93
C TYR A 125 -1.86 -10.25 -0.77
N HIS A 126 -2.35 -9.50 -1.76
CA HIS A 126 -2.52 -8.04 -1.72
C HIS A 126 -3.93 -7.59 -1.33
N LEU A 127 -4.96 -8.43 -1.44
CA LEU A 127 -6.37 -8.03 -1.28
C LEU A 127 -6.77 -7.68 0.17
N TRP A 128 -5.96 -8.02 1.16
CA TRP A 128 -6.20 -7.62 2.56
C TRP A 128 -6.31 -6.09 2.73
N PHE A 129 -5.65 -5.32 1.87
CA PHE A 129 -5.74 -3.87 1.87
C PHE A 129 -7.16 -3.36 1.60
N PHE A 130 -7.95 -4.09 0.79
CA PHE A 130 -9.37 -3.75 0.59
C PHE A 130 -10.18 -3.90 1.86
N VAL A 131 -9.94 -4.95 2.64
CA VAL A 131 -10.63 -5.17 3.92
C VAL A 131 -10.34 -3.99 4.87
N LEU A 132 -9.09 -3.55 4.94
CA LEU A 132 -8.68 -2.39 5.72
C LEU A 132 -9.34 -1.09 5.22
N ILE A 133 -9.27 -0.82 3.91
CA ILE A 133 -9.81 0.42 3.32
C ILE A 133 -11.34 0.49 3.43
N ILE A 134 -12.04 -0.63 3.30
CA ILE A 134 -13.51 -0.70 3.50
C ILE A 134 -13.86 -0.27 4.92
N GLN A 135 -13.16 -0.76 5.94
CA GLN A 135 -13.38 -0.37 7.33
C GLN A 135 -13.16 1.13 7.54
N LEU A 136 -12.03 1.67 7.04
CA LEU A 136 -11.74 3.11 7.14
C LEU A 136 -12.80 3.97 6.43
N TYR A 137 -13.33 3.51 5.29
CA TYR A 137 -14.36 4.25 4.57
C TYR A 137 -15.73 4.14 5.25
N LEU A 138 -16.06 3.00 5.84
CA LEU A 138 -17.27 2.86 6.65
C LEU A 138 -17.24 3.79 7.87
N LEU A 139 -16.08 3.93 8.50
CA LEU A 139 -15.88 4.77 9.67
C LEU A 139 -15.56 6.24 9.32
N PHE A 140 -15.31 6.58 8.05
CA PHE A 140 -14.88 7.92 7.64
C PHE A 140 -15.76 9.06 8.19
N PRO A 141 -17.12 9.02 8.14
CA PRO A 141 -17.93 10.11 8.67
C PRO A 141 -17.77 10.32 10.17
N LEU A 142 -17.47 9.25 10.92
CA LEU A 142 -17.19 9.31 12.36
C LEU A 142 -15.78 9.83 12.61
N ILE A 143 -14.79 9.30 11.90
CA ILE A 143 -13.38 9.68 12.04
C ILE A 143 -13.18 11.17 11.71
N VAL A 144 -13.77 11.67 10.62
CA VAL A 144 -13.62 13.09 10.25
C VAL A 144 -14.29 14.02 11.25
N ARG A 145 -15.48 13.66 11.79
CA ARG A 145 -16.13 14.45 12.84
C ARG A 145 -15.32 14.47 14.14
N GLY A 146 -14.77 13.32 14.53
CA GLY A 146 -13.87 13.22 15.66
C GLY A 146 -12.64 14.09 15.47
N TYR A 147 -11.99 14.01 14.30
CA TYR A 147 -10.86 14.87 13.96
C TYR A 147 -11.23 16.36 14.05
N ASP A 148 -12.31 16.79 13.39
CA ASP A 148 -12.74 18.18 13.34
C ASP A 148 -13.13 18.71 14.76
N PHE A 149 -13.56 17.86 15.68
CA PHE A 149 -13.80 18.22 17.08
C PHE A 149 -12.49 18.56 17.81
N PHE A 150 -11.48 17.70 17.71
CA PHE A 150 -10.17 17.95 18.33
C PHE A 150 -9.43 19.13 17.68
N ASP A 151 -9.56 19.27 16.38
CA ASP A 151 -8.91 20.35 15.61
C ASP A 151 -9.43 21.71 15.99
N ARG A 152 -10.76 21.87 16.13
CA ARG A 152 -11.40 23.11 16.63
C ARG A 152 -10.99 23.45 18.05
N GLY A 153 -10.71 22.46 18.88
CA GLY A 153 -10.18 22.64 20.23
C GLY A 153 -8.67 22.89 20.29
N GLY A 154 -7.98 23.01 19.15
CA GLY A 154 -6.52 23.18 19.10
C GLY A 154 -5.73 21.93 19.49
N ALA A 155 -6.37 20.76 19.56
CA ALA A 155 -5.79 19.52 20.04
C ALA A 155 -5.41 18.53 18.91
N ALA A 156 -5.40 18.95 17.64
CA ALA A 156 -5.12 18.07 16.50
C ALA A 156 -3.78 17.34 16.62
N LEU A 157 -2.71 18.04 17.05
CA LEU A 157 -1.39 17.42 17.23
C LEU A 157 -1.41 16.36 18.35
N TYR A 158 -2.07 16.64 19.47
CA TYR A 158 -2.19 15.64 20.56
C TYR A 158 -2.97 14.41 20.10
N LEU A 159 -4.03 14.59 19.31
CA LEU A 159 -4.76 13.48 18.69
C LEU A 159 -3.85 12.65 17.79
N LEU A 160 -3.08 13.28 16.90
CA LEU A 160 -2.15 12.57 16.00
C LEU A 160 -1.10 11.79 16.78
N LEU A 161 -0.47 12.39 17.78
CA LEU A 161 0.53 11.70 18.62
C LEU A 161 -0.08 10.54 19.41
N SER A 162 -1.30 10.71 19.95
CA SER A 162 -2.02 9.64 20.65
C SER A 162 -2.39 8.50 19.72
N LEU A 163 -2.86 8.79 18.49
CA LEU A 163 -3.17 7.77 17.50
C LEU A 163 -1.91 7.04 17.02
N LEU A 164 -0.79 7.73 16.84
CA LEU A 164 0.48 7.11 16.52
C LEU A 164 0.92 6.14 17.63
N PHE A 165 0.88 6.59 18.88
CA PHE A 165 1.22 5.76 20.03
C PHE A 165 0.32 4.51 20.14
N LEU A 166 -1.00 4.70 20.05
CA LEU A 166 -1.96 3.61 20.09
C LEU A 166 -1.79 2.63 18.93
N GLN A 167 -1.52 3.11 17.70
CA GLN A 167 -1.26 2.27 16.55
C GLN A 167 0.01 1.42 16.72
N VAL A 168 1.08 2.00 17.25
CA VAL A 168 2.33 1.29 17.54
C VAL A 168 2.09 0.20 18.58
N LEU A 169 1.42 0.52 19.68
CA LEU A 169 1.06 -0.47 20.72
C LEU A 169 0.15 -1.57 20.15
N TRP A 170 -0.84 -1.21 19.31
CA TRP A 170 -1.71 -2.18 18.66
C TRP A 170 -0.93 -3.14 17.79
N ASN A 171 -0.05 -2.63 16.92
CA ASN A 171 0.71 -3.45 16.00
C ASN A 171 1.71 -4.37 16.72
N ALA A 172 2.36 -3.89 17.77
CA ALA A 172 3.20 -4.73 18.63
C ALA A 172 2.38 -5.78 19.39
N GLY A 173 1.25 -5.38 19.96
CA GLY A 173 0.31 -6.28 20.66
C GLY A 173 -0.29 -7.35 19.76
N ALA A 174 -0.56 -7.05 18.50
CA ALA A 174 -1.03 -8.03 17.52
C ALA A 174 0.00 -9.14 17.28
N HIS A 175 1.29 -8.80 17.21
CA HIS A 175 2.37 -9.80 17.12
C HIS A 175 2.48 -10.65 18.39
N LEU A 176 2.39 -10.01 19.56
CA LEU A 176 2.40 -10.74 20.84
C LEU A 176 1.23 -11.73 20.91
N LEU A 177 0.02 -11.27 20.61
CA LEU A 177 -1.15 -12.14 20.65
C LEU A 177 -1.04 -13.28 19.62
N GLY A 178 -0.57 -12.99 18.40
CA GLY A 178 -0.34 -14.03 17.38
C GLY A 178 0.66 -15.08 17.80
N ALA A 179 1.70 -14.70 18.56
CA ALA A 179 2.68 -15.64 19.08
C ALA A 179 2.13 -16.57 20.17
N PHE A 180 1.18 -16.09 20.99
CA PHE A 180 0.61 -16.86 22.11
C PHE A 180 -0.72 -17.57 21.76
N ALA A 181 -1.54 -16.96 20.90
CA ALA A 181 -2.90 -17.45 20.61
C ALA A 181 -3.09 -17.99 19.19
N GLY A 182 -2.06 -17.92 18.34
CA GLY A 182 -2.07 -18.42 16.98
C GLY A 182 -1.99 -17.33 15.91
N THR A 183 -1.44 -17.69 14.77
CA THR A 183 -1.18 -16.76 13.65
C THR A 183 -2.46 -16.20 13.01
N GLU A 184 -3.59 -16.88 13.19
CA GLU A 184 -4.91 -16.43 12.75
C GLU A 184 -5.29 -15.10 13.43
N TRP A 185 -5.06 -14.98 14.74
CA TRP A 185 -5.30 -13.75 15.49
C TRP A 185 -4.45 -12.58 15.00
N TYR A 186 -3.16 -12.84 14.78
CA TYR A 186 -2.28 -11.83 14.16
C TYR A 186 -2.86 -11.35 12.82
N THR A 187 -3.23 -12.30 11.97
CA THR A 187 -3.78 -12.01 10.64
C THR A 187 -5.04 -11.15 10.69
N VAL A 188 -5.94 -11.40 11.64
CA VAL A 188 -7.15 -10.61 11.84
C VAL A 188 -6.79 -9.21 12.35
N LEU A 189 -5.98 -9.12 13.41
CA LEU A 189 -5.69 -7.87 14.11
C LEU A 189 -4.96 -6.85 13.25
N ILE A 190 -3.98 -7.27 12.42
CA ILE A 190 -3.26 -6.35 11.53
C ILE A 190 -4.12 -5.82 10.37
N ARG A 191 -5.24 -6.47 10.06
CA ARG A 191 -6.21 -6.04 9.03
C ARG A 191 -7.31 -5.13 9.58
N LEU A 192 -7.36 -4.92 10.90
CA LEU A 192 -8.28 -3.96 11.47
C LEU A 192 -7.80 -2.53 11.22
N PHE A 193 -8.77 -1.62 11.05
CA PHE A 193 -8.52 -0.21 10.74
C PHE A 193 -7.57 0.48 11.74
N VAL A 194 -7.54 0.03 12.99
CA VAL A 194 -6.68 0.56 14.06
C VAL A 194 -5.20 0.46 13.70
N SER A 195 -4.80 -0.61 12.98
CA SER A 195 -3.41 -0.85 12.55
C SER A 195 -2.83 0.26 11.68
N HIS A 196 -3.69 1.11 11.08
CA HIS A 196 -3.28 2.17 10.16
C HIS A 196 -4.04 3.48 10.34
N LEU A 197 -4.79 3.62 11.45
CA LEU A 197 -5.68 4.76 11.70
C LEU A 197 -4.91 6.09 11.75
N PHE A 198 -3.71 6.11 12.34
CA PHE A 198 -2.86 7.29 12.38
C PHE A 198 -2.60 7.85 10.98
N TYR A 199 -2.21 7.02 10.02
CA TYR A 199 -1.91 7.46 8.65
C TYR A 199 -3.15 8.01 7.95
N PHE A 200 -4.31 7.43 8.19
CA PHE A 200 -5.56 7.92 7.63
C PHE A 200 -5.93 9.30 8.18
N VAL A 201 -5.82 9.48 9.51
CA VAL A 201 -6.09 10.77 10.19
C VAL A 201 -5.02 11.80 9.84
N LEU A 202 -3.74 11.40 9.66
CA LEU A 202 -2.70 12.28 9.12
C LEU A 202 -3.09 12.83 7.74
N GLY A 203 -3.66 12.00 6.87
CA GLY A 203 -4.22 12.44 5.58
C GLY A 203 -5.34 13.46 5.74
N ILE A 204 -6.26 13.27 6.70
CA ILE A 204 -7.32 14.24 7.02
C ILE A 204 -6.70 15.57 7.49
N HIS A 205 -5.69 15.50 8.37
CA HIS A 205 -4.96 16.69 8.85
C HIS A 205 -4.32 17.48 7.69
N VAL A 206 -3.64 16.79 6.78
CA VAL A 206 -3.05 17.41 5.57
C VAL A 206 -4.12 18.12 4.75
N ALA A 207 -5.30 17.50 4.58
CA ALA A 207 -6.41 18.12 3.84
C ALA A 207 -6.94 19.39 4.50
N ARG A 208 -7.06 19.40 5.83
CA ARG A 208 -7.57 20.55 6.60
C ARG A 208 -6.56 21.70 6.68
N HIS A 209 -5.27 21.39 6.72
CA HIS A 209 -4.18 22.31 6.96
C HIS A 209 -3.15 22.37 5.81
N THR A 210 -3.58 22.19 4.56
CA THR A 210 -2.68 22.07 3.39
C THR A 210 -1.64 23.20 3.30
N GLY A 211 -2.04 24.45 3.54
CA GLY A 211 -1.12 25.61 3.49
C GLY A 211 -0.07 25.58 4.60
N GLY A 212 -0.50 25.35 5.85
CA GLY A 212 0.39 25.24 7.01
C GLY A 212 1.33 24.02 6.90
N PHE A 213 0.78 22.89 6.51
CA PHE A 213 1.55 21.65 6.29
C PHE A 213 2.62 21.84 5.19
N ARG A 214 2.25 22.48 4.07
CA ARG A 214 3.19 22.80 2.98
C ARG A 214 4.29 23.75 3.45
N SER A 215 3.95 24.79 4.22
CA SER A 215 4.91 25.72 4.80
C SER A 215 5.86 25.01 5.78
N ALA A 216 5.32 24.18 6.67
CA ALA A 216 6.10 23.40 7.62
C ALA A 216 7.07 22.44 6.94
N LEU A 217 6.64 21.70 5.93
CA LEU A 217 7.53 20.81 5.18
C LEU A 217 8.62 21.56 4.40
N ARG A 218 8.30 22.74 3.84
CA ARG A 218 9.29 23.56 3.12
C ARG A 218 10.32 24.21 4.04
N SER A 219 10.01 24.40 5.32
CA SER A 219 10.96 24.91 6.31
C SER A 219 11.95 23.83 6.80
N LEU A 220 11.64 22.55 6.61
CA LEU A 220 12.54 21.47 6.94
C LEU A 220 13.65 21.30 5.90
N SER A 221 14.83 20.92 6.33
CA SER A 221 15.93 20.60 5.43
C SER A 221 15.58 19.38 4.56
N PRO A 222 15.55 19.48 3.23
CA PRO A 222 15.33 18.32 2.36
C PRO A 222 16.38 17.22 2.57
N ALA A 223 17.65 17.61 2.76
CA ALA A 223 18.72 16.68 3.06
C ALA A 223 18.48 15.95 4.40
N GLY A 224 18.01 16.67 5.43
CA GLY A 224 17.68 16.08 6.73
C GLY A 224 16.53 15.08 6.63
N MET A 225 15.49 15.39 5.86
CA MET A 225 14.37 14.47 5.64
C MET A 225 14.78 13.21 4.85
N ILE A 226 15.59 13.39 3.80
CA ILE A 226 16.14 12.25 3.03
C ILE A 226 17.05 11.40 3.92
N ALA A 227 17.89 12.03 4.76
CA ALA A 227 18.73 11.32 5.71
C ALA A 227 17.90 10.55 6.76
N ALA A 228 16.81 11.14 7.27
CA ALA A 228 15.89 10.46 8.19
C ALA A 228 15.18 9.27 7.53
N ALA A 229 14.67 9.44 6.30
CA ALA A 229 14.04 8.38 5.54
C ALA A 229 15.04 7.26 5.19
N GLY A 230 16.23 7.62 4.68
CA GLY A 230 17.29 6.66 4.36
C GLY A 230 17.83 5.95 5.59
N GLY A 231 18.08 6.68 6.67
CA GLY A 231 18.50 6.12 7.95
C GLY A 231 17.47 5.16 8.54
N GLY A 232 16.17 5.50 8.46
CA GLY A 232 15.07 4.63 8.86
C GLY A 232 15.02 3.34 8.03
N ALA A 233 15.18 3.44 6.69
CA ALA A 233 15.23 2.27 5.82
C ALA A 233 16.43 1.37 6.15
N LEU A 234 17.61 1.96 6.34
CA LEU A 234 18.82 1.23 6.73
C LEU A 234 18.68 0.57 8.11
N LEU A 235 18.07 1.26 9.07
CA LEU A 235 17.82 0.73 10.41
C LEU A 235 16.90 -0.49 10.36
N LEU A 236 15.70 -0.33 9.74
CA LEU A 236 14.71 -1.42 9.68
C LEU A 236 15.19 -2.58 8.80
N GLY A 237 15.75 -2.28 7.63
CA GLY A 237 16.34 -3.27 6.74
C GLY A 237 17.52 -3.99 7.40
N GLY A 238 18.40 -3.25 8.08
CA GLY A 238 19.53 -3.79 8.82
C GLY A 238 19.12 -4.72 9.95
N ILE A 239 18.10 -4.35 10.75
CA ILE A 239 17.54 -5.21 11.81
C ILE A 239 17.05 -6.52 11.21
N TRP A 240 16.29 -6.43 10.09
CA TRP A 240 15.74 -7.62 9.45
C TRP A 240 16.82 -8.50 8.81
N MET A 241 17.78 -7.89 8.09
CA MET A 241 18.93 -8.61 7.53
C MET A 241 19.77 -9.29 8.61
N ALA A 242 20.01 -8.62 9.74
CA ALA A 242 20.72 -9.21 10.88
C ALA A 242 19.95 -10.41 11.46
N ALA A 243 18.61 -10.33 11.53
CA ALA A 243 17.80 -11.45 11.96
C ALA A 243 17.88 -12.63 10.98
N VAL A 244 17.81 -12.39 9.68
CA VAL A 244 17.97 -13.43 8.65
C VAL A 244 19.34 -14.12 8.76
N LEU A 245 20.40 -13.35 8.92
CA LEU A 245 21.77 -13.90 9.11
C LEU A 245 21.90 -14.69 10.41
N HIS A 246 21.32 -14.19 11.52
CA HIS A 246 21.40 -14.86 12.81
C HIS A 246 20.66 -16.20 12.85
N TYR A 247 19.45 -16.24 12.27
CA TYR A 247 18.63 -17.45 12.26
C TYR A 247 18.91 -18.39 11.08
N GLY A 248 19.73 -17.98 10.11
CA GLY A 248 20.09 -18.77 8.93
C GLY A 248 18.92 -19.08 8.01
N SER A 249 17.80 -18.36 8.18
CA SER A 249 16.59 -18.52 7.34
C SER A 249 15.89 -17.20 7.17
N ILE A 250 15.27 -17.01 6.02
CA ILE A 250 14.60 -15.78 5.62
C ILE A 250 13.30 -15.53 6.43
N GLY A 251 12.68 -16.60 6.94
CA GLY A 251 11.53 -16.52 7.86
C GLY A 251 11.91 -16.56 9.34
N GLY A 252 13.21 -16.73 9.65
CA GLY A 252 13.69 -16.81 11.02
C GLY A 252 13.76 -15.43 11.65
N SER A 253 12.86 -15.17 12.60
CA SER A 253 12.95 -14.00 13.44
C SER A 253 12.31 -14.28 14.81
N SER A 254 12.86 -13.69 15.88
CA SER A 254 12.23 -13.79 17.18
C SER A 254 11.07 -12.80 17.31
N LEU A 255 10.15 -13.09 18.22
CA LEU A 255 9.08 -12.17 18.59
C LEU A 255 9.62 -10.78 18.97
N ALA A 256 10.78 -10.73 19.63
CA ALA A 256 11.44 -9.48 20.00
C ALA A 256 11.83 -8.65 18.77
N VAL A 257 12.36 -9.27 17.71
CA VAL A 257 12.71 -8.58 16.45
C VAL A 257 11.46 -7.97 15.83
N PHE A 258 10.35 -8.71 15.77
CA PHE A 258 9.09 -8.18 15.26
C PHE A 258 8.56 -7.01 16.08
N CYS A 259 8.56 -7.10 17.40
CA CYS A 259 8.13 -6.00 18.28
C CYS A 259 9.00 -4.75 18.09
N VAL A 260 10.32 -4.90 18.08
CA VAL A 260 11.25 -3.78 17.84
C VAL A 260 11.02 -3.17 16.46
N TYR A 261 10.86 -3.99 15.43
CA TYR A 261 10.53 -3.52 14.09
C TYR A 261 9.26 -2.66 14.10
N ARG A 262 8.16 -3.13 14.72
CA ARG A 262 6.88 -2.38 14.80
C ARG A 262 6.97 -1.09 15.59
N LEU A 263 7.81 -1.05 16.62
CA LEU A 263 8.09 0.18 17.38
C LEU A 263 8.83 1.24 16.55
N LEU A 264 9.72 0.80 15.67
CA LEU A 264 10.58 1.69 14.87
C LEU A 264 9.99 2.06 13.49
N GLU A 265 8.99 1.33 12.99
CA GLU A 265 8.35 1.62 11.69
C GLU A 265 8.00 3.10 11.46
N PRO A 266 7.40 3.83 12.42
CA PRO A 266 7.03 5.22 12.20
C PRO A 266 8.23 6.15 11.99
N LEU A 267 9.41 5.82 12.56
CA LEU A 267 10.64 6.59 12.35
C LEU A 267 11.11 6.53 10.89
N TYR A 268 10.65 5.53 10.16
CA TYR A 268 10.89 5.39 8.73
C TYR A 268 9.72 5.94 7.90
N TYR A 269 8.50 5.50 8.15
CA TYR A 269 7.37 5.79 7.28
C TYR A 269 6.95 7.26 7.30
N VAL A 270 7.03 7.95 8.45
CA VAL A 270 6.67 9.37 8.54
C VAL A 270 7.63 10.25 7.74
N PRO A 271 8.97 10.13 7.87
CA PRO A 271 9.91 10.84 6.99
C PRO A 271 9.73 10.51 5.51
N VAL A 272 9.47 9.25 5.15
CA VAL A 272 9.24 8.88 3.74
C VAL A 272 8.00 9.58 3.18
N VAL A 273 6.88 9.59 3.91
CA VAL A 273 5.68 10.34 3.50
C VAL A 273 6.02 11.80 3.25
N ALA A 274 6.77 12.45 4.16
CA ALA A 274 7.18 13.84 4.01
C ALA A 274 8.07 14.06 2.76
N VAL A 275 9.07 13.20 2.53
CA VAL A 275 9.94 13.24 1.35
C VAL A 275 9.13 13.08 0.07
N LEU A 276 8.21 12.10 0.02
CA LEU A 276 7.40 11.84 -1.16
C LEU A 276 6.42 12.98 -1.46
N VAL A 277 5.83 13.59 -0.43
CA VAL A 277 4.96 14.77 -0.60
C VAL A 277 5.77 15.93 -1.19
N LEU A 278 6.97 16.21 -0.69
CA LEU A 278 7.85 17.23 -1.25
C LEU A 278 8.28 16.92 -2.69
N ALA A 279 8.62 15.66 -2.96
CA ALA A 279 8.99 15.22 -4.31
C ALA A 279 7.80 15.40 -5.28
N ALA A 280 6.58 15.04 -4.86
CA ALA A 280 5.38 15.21 -5.65
C ALA A 280 5.11 16.70 -5.99
N TRP A 281 5.27 17.61 -5.02
CA TRP A 281 5.15 19.05 -5.28
C TRP A 281 6.20 19.57 -6.25
N ARG A 282 7.47 19.16 -6.10
CA ARG A 282 8.55 19.56 -7.02
C ARG A 282 8.33 19.04 -8.44
N LEU A 283 7.85 17.82 -8.57
CA LEU A 283 7.52 17.23 -9.87
C LEU A 283 6.36 17.97 -10.54
N GLU A 284 5.35 18.38 -9.77
CA GLU A 284 4.24 19.17 -10.29
C GLU A 284 4.68 20.58 -10.70
N GLU A 285 5.53 21.24 -9.91
CA GLU A 285 6.07 22.58 -10.19
C GLU A 285 7.06 22.54 -11.37
N GLY A 286 7.90 21.50 -11.46
CA GLY A 286 8.94 21.39 -12.49
C GLY A 286 8.44 20.86 -13.83
N GLY A 287 7.38 20.08 -13.82
CA GLY A 287 6.85 19.44 -15.03
C GLY A 287 7.83 18.45 -15.69
N GLY A 288 7.69 18.27 -16.99
CA GLY A 288 8.59 17.43 -17.79
C GLY A 288 8.04 16.01 -18.06
N ARG A 289 8.75 15.26 -18.91
CA ARG A 289 8.30 13.94 -19.39
C ARG A 289 8.23 12.90 -18.27
N SER A 290 9.21 12.87 -17.37
CA SER A 290 9.26 11.93 -16.24
C SER A 290 8.13 12.21 -15.22
N ALA A 291 7.87 13.49 -14.92
CA ALA A 291 6.75 13.87 -14.07
C ALA A 291 5.42 13.46 -14.71
N GLY A 292 5.22 13.73 -16.01
CA GLY A 292 4.04 13.30 -16.74
C GLY A 292 3.85 11.78 -16.78
N ALA A 293 4.93 11.01 -16.94
CA ALA A 293 4.88 9.55 -16.92
C ALA A 293 4.48 9.02 -15.54
N LEU A 294 5.10 9.52 -14.46
CA LEU A 294 4.78 9.12 -13.09
C LEU A 294 3.35 9.49 -12.71
N ARG A 295 2.89 10.68 -13.09
CA ARG A 295 1.49 11.11 -12.92
C ARG A 295 0.53 10.17 -13.63
N SER A 296 0.78 9.87 -14.92
CA SER A 296 -0.06 8.95 -15.68
C SER A 296 -0.06 7.55 -15.06
N PHE A 297 1.06 7.06 -14.54
CA PHE A 297 1.12 5.81 -13.80
C PHE A 297 0.27 5.88 -12.52
N GLY A 298 0.33 6.98 -11.78
CA GLY A 298 -0.47 7.23 -10.58
C GLY A 298 -1.98 7.28 -10.85
N GLU A 299 -2.40 7.91 -11.95
CA GLU A 299 -3.81 7.92 -12.39
C GLU A 299 -4.38 6.51 -12.62
N HIS A 300 -3.53 5.55 -12.98
CA HIS A 300 -3.89 4.16 -13.25
C HIS A 300 -3.51 3.21 -12.08
N SER A 301 -2.93 3.74 -11.00
CA SER A 301 -2.37 2.96 -9.89
C SER A 301 -3.35 1.98 -9.25
N TYR A 302 -4.64 2.32 -9.18
CA TYR A 302 -5.66 1.45 -8.63
C TYR A 302 -5.83 0.16 -9.44
N GLY A 303 -5.95 0.27 -10.77
CA GLY A 303 -6.02 -0.89 -11.65
C GLY A 303 -4.70 -1.67 -11.67
N VAL A 304 -3.56 -0.97 -11.69
CA VAL A 304 -2.23 -1.58 -11.57
C VAL A 304 -2.13 -2.40 -10.29
N TYR A 305 -2.59 -1.84 -9.15
CA TYR A 305 -2.65 -2.58 -7.89
C TYR A 305 -3.48 -3.87 -7.97
N LEU A 306 -4.57 -3.88 -8.73
CA LEU A 306 -5.44 -5.06 -8.88
C LEU A 306 -4.85 -6.12 -9.81
N VAL A 307 -4.07 -5.73 -10.82
CA VAL A 307 -3.62 -6.60 -11.93
C VAL A 307 -2.19 -7.11 -11.74
N HIS A 308 -1.30 -6.35 -11.06
CA HIS A 308 0.13 -6.67 -11.00
C HIS A 308 0.47 -8.09 -10.51
N PRO A 309 -0.26 -8.73 -9.56
CA PRO A 309 0.09 -10.09 -9.15
C PRO A 309 -0.06 -11.12 -10.27
N LEU A 310 -1.09 -10.94 -11.13
CA LEU A 310 -1.24 -11.79 -12.31
C LEU A 310 -0.08 -11.60 -13.27
N VAL A 311 0.35 -10.34 -13.47
CA VAL A 311 1.49 -10.03 -14.34
C VAL A 311 2.80 -10.55 -13.78
N ILE A 312 3.02 -10.44 -12.46
CA ILE A 312 4.20 -11.01 -11.79
C ILE A 312 4.24 -12.52 -12.00
N ALA A 313 3.14 -13.23 -11.71
CA ALA A 313 3.09 -14.68 -11.82
C ALA A 313 3.29 -15.16 -13.28
N ALA A 314 2.55 -14.59 -14.23
CA ALA A 314 2.68 -14.91 -15.64
C ALA A 314 4.05 -14.53 -16.20
N GLY A 315 4.57 -13.36 -15.81
CA GLY A 315 5.89 -12.89 -16.22
C GLY A 315 7.02 -13.78 -15.69
N ALA A 316 6.96 -14.19 -14.43
CA ALA A 316 7.94 -15.08 -13.84
C ALA A 316 7.93 -16.47 -14.50
N ALA A 317 6.74 -17.03 -14.77
CA ALA A 317 6.61 -18.29 -15.47
C ALA A 317 7.15 -18.22 -16.90
N ALA A 318 6.83 -17.16 -17.66
CA ALA A 318 7.33 -16.94 -19.00
C ALA A 318 8.85 -16.73 -18.99
N TRP A 319 9.38 -15.93 -18.05
CA TRP A 319 10.83 -15.70 -17.91
C TRP A 319 11.60 -16.98 -17.65
N ALA A 320 11.14 -17.79 -16.68
CA ALA A 320 11.76 -19.08 -16.37
C ALA A 320 11.71 -20.03 -17.57
N SER A 321 10.59 -20.10 -18.29
CA SER A 321 10.41 -20.95 -19.46
C SER A 321 11.32 -20.55 -20.64
N LEU A 322 11.52 -19.25 -20.86
CA LEU A 322 12.30 -18.73 -21.99
C LEU A 322 13.80 -18.73 -21.73
N THR A 323 14.23 -18.53 -20.49
CA THR A 323 15.63 -18.30 -20.15
C THR A 323 16.24 -19.40 -19.29
N GLY A 324 15.43 -20.21 -18.62
CA GLY A 324 15.86 -21.15 -17.57
C GLY A 324 16.27 -20.47 -16.27
N LEU A 325 16.18 -19.13 -16.17
CA LEU A 325 16.55 -18.38 -14.97
C LEU A 325 15.44 -18.44 -13.92
N SER A 326 15.83 -18.40 -12.65
CA SER A 326 14.98 -18.47 -11.48
C SER A 326 15.07 -17.19 -10.62
N TRP A 327 14.35 -17.16 -9.50
CA TRP A 327 14.47 -16.08 -8.51
C TRP A 327 15.86 -16.00 -7.86
N ALA A 328 16.69 -17.04 -7.97
CA ALA A 328 18.08 -17.03 -7.52
C ALA A 328 19.05 -16.28 -8.46
N ASP A 329 18.54 -15.81 -9.60
CA ASP A 329 19.33 -15.12 -10.62
C ASP A 329 19.13 -13.60 -10.55
N TRP A 330 20.23 -12.85 -10.57
CA TRP A 330 20.27 -11.39 -10.44
C TRP A 330 19.40 -10.62 -11.44
N LEU A 331 19.21 -11.16 -12.64
CA LEU A 331 18.41 -10.53 -13.70
C LEU A 331 16.90 -10.70 -13.48
N THR A 332 16.47 -11.70 -12.73
CA THR A 332 15.05 -12.03 -12.57
C THR A 332 14.29 -10.90 -11.88
N TYR A 333 14.80 -10.39 -10.76
CA TYR A 333 14.15 -9.28 -10.06
C TYR A 333 13.93 -8.04 -10.96
N PRO A 334 14.94 -7.41 -11.55
CA PRO A 334 14.75 -6.19 -12.32
C PRO A 334 13.87 -6.40 -13.56
N VAL A 335 13.96 -7.56 -14.21
CA VAL A 335 13.13 -7.88 -15.39
C VAL A 335 11.68 -8.05 -15.01
N ILE A 336 11.38 -8.83 -13.96
CA ILE A 336 10.00 -9.05 -13.50
C ILE A 336 9.40 -7.76 -12.92
N PHE A 337 10.17 -6.96 -12.19
CA PHE A 337 9.73 -5.65 -11.71
C PHE A 337 9.34 -4.72 -12.86
N ALA A 338 10.22 -4.59 -13.87
CA ALA A 338 9.95 -3.76 -15.03
C ALA A 338 8.75 -4.27 -15.83
N ALA A 339 8.67 -5.58 -16.07
CA ALA A 339 7.54 -6.21 -16.74
C ALA A 339 6.23 -5.97 -15.96
N ALA A 340 6.23 -6.19 -14.64
CA ALA A 340 5.05 -5.97 -13.80
C ALA A 340 4.58 -4.51 -13.85
N ALA A 341 5.50 -3.54 -13.79
CA ALA A 341 5.16 -2.13 -13.85
C ALA A 341 4.60 -1.74 -15.24
N VAL A 342 5.32 -2.09 -16.31
CA VAL A 342 4.96 -1.66 -17.67
C VAL A 342 3.72 -2.41 -18.18
N VAL A 343 3.68 -3.73 -18.06
CA VAL A 343 2.57 -4.54 -18.58
C VAL A 343 1.28 -4.25 -17.82
N SER A 344 1.31 -4.17 -16.47
CA SER A 344 0.13 -3.80 -15.70
C SER A 344 -0.40 -2.42 -16.08
N TYR A 345 0.50 -1.44 -16.26
CA TYR A 345 0.11 -0.10 -16.71
C TYR A 345 -0.52 -0.12 -18.11
N VAL A 346 0.08 -0.80 -19.07
CA VAL A 346 -0.43 -0.89 -20.46
C VAL A 346 -1.79 -1.56 -20.49
N VAL A 347 -1.95 -2.67 -19.77
CA VAL A 347 -3.22 -3.40 -19.65
C VAL A 347 -4.31 -2.49 -19.06
N VAL A 348 -4.03 -1.84 -17.93
CA VAL A 348 -5.01 -0.97 -17.27
C VAL A 348 -5.35 0.24 -18.11
N ARG A 349 -4.35 0.86 -18.75
CA ARG A 349 -4.58 1.98 -19.67
C ARG A 349 -5.41 1.58 -20.87
N GLY A 350 -5.18 0.41 -21.47
CA GLY A 350 -5.99 -0.14 -22.55
C GLY A 350 -7.41 -0.40 -22.10
N LEU A 351 -7.60 -1.04 -20.94
CA LEU A 351 -8.92 -1.30 -20.36
C LEU A 351 -9.68 -0.02 -20.00
N SER A 352 -9.00 1.08 -19.67
CA SER A 352 -9.66 2.35 -19.34
C SER A 352 -10.45 2.96 -20.50
N GLY A 353 -10.18 2.54 -21.73
CA GLY A 353 -10.95 2.88 -22.93
C GLY A 353 -12.19 2.00 -23.16
N VAL A 354 -12.32 0.90 -22.43
CA VAL A 354 -13.45 -0.06 -22.61
C VAL A 354 -14.64 0.42 -21.77
N PRO A 355 -15.86 0.48 -22.33
CA PRO A 355 -17.06 0.83 -21.59
C PRO A 355 -17.22 -0.07 -20.35
N TYR A 356 -17.62 0.52 -19.23
CA TYR A 356 -17.82 -0.14 -17.93
C TYR A 356 -16.57 -0.71 -17.24
N ALA A 357 -15.43 -0.91 -17.92
CA ALA A 357 -14.20 -1.39 -17.28
C ALA A 357 -13.70 -0.46 -16.16
N GLY A 358 -13.99 0.85 -16.25
CA GLY A 358 -13.70 1.82 -15.20
C GLY A 358 -14.33 1.49 -13.84
N TYR A 359 -15.42 0.72 -13.79
CA TYR A 359 -15.98 0.22 -12.52
C TYR A 359 -15.10 -0.85 -11.87
N LEU A 360 -14.32 -1.60 -12.66
CA LEU A 360 -13.46 -2.66 -12.16
C LEU A 360 -12.03 -2.18 -11.86
N ILE A 361 -11.50 -1.28 -12.70
CA ILE A 361 -10.11 -0.85 -12.61
C ILE A 361 -9.94 0.57 -12.08
N GLY A 362 -11.01 1.23 -11.60
CA GLY A 362 -10.95 2.55 -10.97
C GLY A 362 -10.71 3.70 -11.95
N GLY A 363 -11.11 3.59 -13.21
CA GLY A 363 -10.94 4.63 -14.20
C GLY A 363 -11.60 5.95 -13.78
N SER A 364 -10.82 7.03 -13.73
CA SER A 364 -11.25 8.38 -13.32
C SER A 364 -12.25 9.04 -14.30
N ARG A 365 -12.53 8.42 -15.42
CA ARG A 365 -13.43 8.91 -16.47
C ARG A 365 -14.62 7.99 -16.71
N VAL A 366 -15.33 7.58 -15.67
CA VAL A 366 -16.74 7.31 -15.88
C VAL A 366 -17.37 8.70 -16.10
N ARG A 367 -17.44 9.16 -17.35
CA ARG A 367 -18.39 10.19 -17.74
C ARG A 367 -19.75 9.60 -17.36
N MET A 368 -20.25 9.99 -16.20
CA MET A 368 -21.67 9.83 -15.93
C MET A 368 -22.36 10.70 -16.99
N GLY A 369 -22.97 10.08 -17.97
CA GLY A 369 -23.94 10.73 -18.81
C GLY A 369 -25.00 11.42 -17.95
N PRO A 370 -25.71 12.37 -18.54
CA PRO A 370 -26.62 13.28 -17.86
C PRO A 370 -27.62 12.57 -16.98
#